data_d8db0bacedfde77ddf27d28c5289d69f
#
_entry.id   d8db0bacedfde77ddf27d28c5289d69f
#
_cell.length_a   1.000
_cell.length_b   1.000
_cell.length_c   1.000
_cell.angle_alpha   90.00
_cell.angle_beta   90.00
_cell.angle_gamma   90.00
#
_symmetry.space_group_name_H-M   'P 1'
#
loop_
_entity.id
_entity.type
_entity.pdbx_description
1 polymer ?
#
loop_
_entity_poly.entity_id
_entity_poly.type
_entity_poly.pdbx_seq_one_letter_code
_entity_poly.pdbx_strand_id
1 'polypeptide(L)'
;MDIANLVQATAGREQGKYFFILETEGEYLLLADGKSRRIEAPKRKKQKHVRFIAENCDSVAEKIRSKEKITNSELRKAIAAYSGKENPDQEG
;
A
#
# COMPACT_ATOMS: atom_id res chain seq x y z
N MET A 1 6.30 11.26 -2.07
CA MET A 1 5.86 9.85 -2.04
C MET A 1 6.38 9.11 -3.23
N ASP A 2 6.75 7.87 -3.03
CA ASP A 2 7.48 7.15 -4.04
C ASP A 2 6.96 5.72 -4.13
N ILE A 3 7.33 5.00 -5.18
CA ILE A 3 6.90 3.62 -5.32
C ILE A 3 7.35 2.81 -4.12
N ALA A 4 6.57 1.80 -3.80
CA ALA A 4 6.80 0.89 -2.67
C ALA A 4 6.56 1.51 -1.30
N ASN A 5 6.25 2.79 -1.22
CA ASN A 5 5.88 3.39 0.07
C ASN A 5 4.53 2.86 0.51
N LEU A 6 4.36 2.74 1.82
CA LEU A 6 3.07 2.39 2.40
C LEU A 6 2.35 3.69 2.73
N VAL A 7 1.11 3.79 2.30
CA VAL A 7 0.31 4.99 2.52
C VAL A 7 -1.06 4.61 3.03
N GLN A 8 -1.77 5.57 3.59
CA GLN A 8 -3.11 5.38 4.10
C GLN A 8 -4.04 6.37 3.41
N ALA A 9 -5.16 5.90 2.92
CA ALA A 9 -6.13 6.77 2.28
C ALA A 9 -6.78 7.67 3.32
N THR A 10 -6.93 8.95 2.98
CA THR A 10 -7.50 9.95 3.90
C THR A 10 -8.84 10.46 3.43
N ALA A 11 -9.35 9.97 2.30
CA ALA A 11 -10.61 10.43 1.77
C ALA A 11 -11.25 9.33 0.94
N GLY A 12 -12.56 9.44 0.74
CA GLY A 12 -13.29 8.53 -0.10
C GLY A 12 -13.65 7.24 0.63
N ARG A 13 -14.08 6.26 -0.17
CA ARG A 13 -14.55 5.00 0.40
C ARG A 13 -13.44 4.19 1.03
N GLU A 14 -12.22 4.41 0.59
CA GLU A 14 -11.09 3.67 1.14
C GLU A 14 -10.46 4.35 2.35
N GLN A 15 -11.07 5.40 2.86
CA GLN A 15 -10.51 6.14 3.97
C GLN A 15 -10.12 5.21 5.11
N GLY A 16 -8.88 5.32 5.57
CA GLY A 16 -8.36 4.50 6.64
C GLY A 16 -7.65 3.24 6.20
N LYS A 17 -7.81 2.85 4.95
CA LYS A 17 -7.15 1.64 4.45
C LYS A 17 -5.72 1.90 4.04
N TYR A 18 -4.89 0.88 4.15
CA TYR A 18 -3.49 0.96 3.78
C TYR A 18 -3.25 0.38 2.39
N PHE A 19 -2.34 0.99 1.67
CA PHE A 19 -1.98 0.56 0.31
C PHE A 19 -0.51 0.71 0.08
N PHE A 20 0.02 -0.08 -0.86
CA PHE A 20 1.35 0.16 -1.40
C PHE A 20 1.23 0.97 -2.67
N ILE A 21 2.19 1.85 -2.91
CA ILE A 21 2.27 2.59 -4.16
C ILE A 21 2.99 1.71 -5.17
N LEU A 22 2.29 1.34 -6.24
CA LEU A 22 2.88 0.53 -7.30
C LEU A 22 3.54 1.41 -8.36
N GLU A 23 2.96 2.58 -8.61
CA GLU A 23 3.43 3.46 -9.66
C GLU A 23 3.05 4.89 -9.31
N THR A 24 3.78 5.84 -9.85
CA THR A 24 3.42 7.25 -9.71
C THR A 24 3.21 7.84 -11.10
N GLU A 25 2.19 8.68 -11.22
CA GLU A 25 1.83 9.33 -12.50
C GLU A 25 1.51 10.78 -12.20
N GLY A 26 2.55 11.63 -12.15
CA GLY A 26 2.34 13.02 -11.80
C GLY A 26 1.81 13.13 -10.39
N GLU A 27 0.63 13.74 -10.24
CA GLU A 27 0.03 13.87 -8.91
C GLU A 27 -0.82 12.67 -8.54
N TYR A 28 -0.87 11.65 -9.39
CA TYR A 28 -1.64 10.44 -9.11
C TYR A 28 -0.76 9.28 -8.73
N LEU A 29 -1.31 8.39 -7.94
CA LEU A 29 -0.63 7.18 -7.49
C LEU A 29 -1.49 5.99 -7.86
N LEU A 30 -0.84 4.88 -8.22
CA LEU A 30 -1.54 3.62 -8.41
C LEU A 30 -1.33 2.80 -7.15
N LEU A 31 -2.41 2.47 -6.48
CA LEU A 31 -2.39 1.85 -5.17
C LEU A 31 -3.00 0.46 -5.19
N ALA A 32 -2.43 -0.44 -4.42
CA ALA A 32 -2.98 -1.78 -4.29
C ALA A 32 -2.75 -2.31 -2.90
N ASP A 33 -3.67 -3.15 -2.44
CA ASP A 33 -3.53 -3.81 -1.15
C ASP A 33 -3.66 -5.33 -1.28
N GLY A 34 -3.91 -5.82 -2.48
CA GLY A 34 -4.02 -7.25 -2.71
C GLY A 34 -5.36 -7.84 -2.30
N LYS A 35 -6.26 -7.03 -1.81
CA LYS A 35 -7.56 -7.51 -1.33
C LYS A 35 -8.69 -6.78 -2.05
N SER A 36 -9.00 -5.56 -1.62
CA SER A 36 -10.03 -4.77 -2.29
C SER A 36 -9.48 -4.10 -3.55
N ARG A 37 -8.19 -3.82 -3.58
CA ARG A 37 -7.55 -3.25 -4.76
C ARG A 37 -6.39 -4.15 -5.13
N ARG A 38 -6.60 -4.96 -6.14
CA ARG A 38 -5.63 -5.97 -6.55
C ARG A 38 -4.60 -5.38 -7.50
N ILE A 39 -3.47 -6.06 -7.61
CA ILE A 39 -2.38 -5.61 -8.46
C ILE A 39 -2.86 -5.45 -9.91
N GLU A 40 -3.77 -6.32 -10.35
CA GLU A 40 -4.27 -6.29 -11.72
C GLU A 40 -5.16 -5.09 -12.00
N ALA A 41 -5.74 -4.49 -10.95
CA ALA A 41 -6.65 -3.36 -11.11
C ALA A 41 -6.44 -2.39 -9.95
N PRO A 42 -5.30 -1.72 -9.91
CA PRO A 42 -4.99 -0.83 -8.80
C PRO A 42 -5.88 0.40 -8.81
N LYS A 43 -5.99 1.03 -7.67
CA LYS A 43 -6.75 2.26 -7.54
C LYS A 43 -5.88 3.45 -7.92
N ARG A 44 -6.38 4.30 -8.79
CA ARG A 44 -5.70 5.55 -9.13
C ARG A 44 -6.24 6.64 -8.22
N LYS A 45 -5.35 7.26 -7.45
CA LYS A 45 -5.78 8.23 -6.45
C LYS A 45 -4.79 9.38 -6.40
N LYS A 46 -5.30 10.58 -6.17
CA LYS A 46 -4.43 11.74 -6.05
C LYS A 46 -3.61 11.68 -4.80
N GLN A 47 -2.36 12.11 -4.91
CA GLN A 47 -1.44 12.09 -3.78
C GLN A 47 -1.97 12.84 -2.57
N LYS A 48 -2.71 13.91 -2.78
CA LYS A 48 -3.22 14.70 -1.67
C LYS A 48 -4.30 13.98 -0.86
N HIS A 49 -4.80 12.86 -1.37
CA HIS A 49 -5.84 12.09 -0.66
C HIS A 49 -5.28 10.89 0.08
N VAL A 50 -3.97 10.83 0.22
CA VAL A 50 -3.33 9.79 1.04
C VAL A 50 -2.28 10.45 1.89
N ARG A 51 -1.89 9.74 2.95
CA ARG A 51 -0.77 10.22 3.75
C ARG A 51 0.29 9.15 3.82
N PHE A 52 1.53 9.58 3.87
CA PHE A 52 2.66 8.69 3.97
C PHE A 52 2.68 8.00 5.33
N ILE A 53 2.88 6.69 5.32
CA ILE A 53 2.96 5.93 6.55
C ILE A 53 4.39 5.45 6.79
N ALA A 54 4.96 4.77 5.81
CA ALA A 54 6.28 4.19 6.01
C ALA A 54 6.96 3.93 4.67
N GLU A 55 8.27 4.02 4.71
CA GLU A 55 9.09 3.61 3.59
C GLU A 55 9.58 2.21 3.92
N ASN A 56 8.92 1.22 3.35
CA ASN A 56 9.23 -0.15 3.68
C ASN A 56 10.48 -0.67 2.99
N CYS A 57 11.12 -1.60 3.67
CA CYS A 57 12.31 -2.24 3.12
C CYS A 57 12.16 -3.76 3.13
N ASP A 58 10.94 -4.26 3.22
CA ASP A 58 10.73 -5.70 3.21
C ASP A 58 10.83 -6.24 1.78
N SER A 59 10.69 -7.54 1.64
CA SER A 59 10.86 -8.17 0.33
C SER A 59 9.82 -7.70 -0.68
N VAL A 60 8.62 -7.39 -0.22
CA VAL A 60 7.57 -6.88 -1.11
C VAL A 60 7.96 -5.52 -1.67
N ALA A 61 8.41 -4.63 -0.81
CA ALA A 61 8.83 -3.30 -1.25
C ALA A 61 9.99 -3.39 -2.23
N GLU A 62 10.94 -4.28 -1.95
CA GLU A 62 12.06 -4.46 -2.85
C GLU A 62 11.61 -4.93 -4.22
N LYS A 63 10.67 -5.86 -4.26
CA LYS A 63 10.15 -6.34 -5.54
C LYS A 63 9.45 -5.25 -6.31
N ILE A 64 8.69 -4.41 -5.63
CA ILE A 64 8.03 -3.29 -6.30
C ILE A 64 9.05 -2.36 -6.91
N ARG A 65 10.09 -2.01 -6.15
CA ARG A 65 11.12 -1.11 -6.64
C ARG A 65 11.88 -1.68 -7.83
N SER A 66 12.09 -2.99 -7.82
CA SER A 66 12.83 -3.67 -8.87
C SER A 66 11.95 -4.08 -10.04
N LYS A 67 10.66 -3.77 -9.98
CA LYS A 67 9.71 -4.15 -11.02
C LYS A 67 9.60 -5.66 -11.16
N GLU A 68 9.81 -6.38 -10.09
CA GLU A 68 9.67 -7.83 -10.08
C GLU A 68 8.20 -8.18 -9.88
N LYS A 69 7.88 -9.42 -10.24
CA LYS A 69 6.52 -9.88 -10.09
C LYS A 69 6.16 -10.08 -8.63
N ILE A 70 5.01 -9.56 -8.23
CA ILE A 70 4.50 -9.74 -6.87
C ILE A 70 3.08 -10.27 -6.97
N THR A 71 2.61 -10.86 -5.90
CA THR A 71 1.26 -11.42 -5.84
C THR A 71 0.40 -10.64 -4.88
N ASN A 72 -0.91 -10.74 -5.08
CA ASN A 72 -1.84 -10.10 -4.16
C ASN A 72 -1.70 -10.64 -2.74
N SER A 73 -1.38 -11.92 -2.64
CA SER A 73 -1.15 -12.53 -1.33
C SER A 73 0.03 -11.89 -0.60
N GLU A 74 1.09 -11.59 -1.32
CA GLU A 74 2.24 -10.94 -0.72
C GLU A 74 1.89 -9.55 -0.20
N LEU A 75 1.12 -8.80 -0.98
CA LEU A 75 0.69 -7.48 -0.53
C LEU A 75 -0.18 -7.56 0.71
N ARG A 76 -1.15 -8.48 0.69
CA ARG A 76 -2.03 -8.63 1.84
C ARG A 76 -1.26 -8.95 3.11
N LYS A 77 -0.31 -9.87 3.00
CA LYS A 77 0.47 -10.28 4.16
C LYS A 77 1.34 -9.16 4.70
N ALA A 78 1.95 -8.40 3.79
CA ALA A 78 2.81 -7.30 4.22
C ALA A 78 2.00 -6.22 4.94
N ILE A 79 0.83 -5.90 4.40
CA ILE A 79 -0.02 -4.88 5.02
C ILE A 79 -0.56 -5.38 6.35
N ALA A 80 -0.95 -6.64 6.41
CA ALA A 80 -1.46 -7.19 7.66
C ALA A 80 -0.39 -7.19 8.75
N ALA A 81 0.84 -7.49 8.38
CA ALA A 81 1.93 -7.45 9.34
C ALA A 81 2.14 -6.05 9.89
N TYR A 82 2.05 -5.06 9.02
CA TYR A 82 2.20 -3.69 9.46
C TYR A 82 1.03 -3.27 10.35
N SER A 83 -0.20 -3.56 9.91
CA SER A 83 -1.39 -3.22 10.70
C SER A 83 -1.37 -3.88 12.06
N GLY A 84 -0.93 -5.13 12.10
CA GLY A 84 -0.85 -5.85 13.35
C GLY A 84 0.09 -5.19 14.33
N LYS A 85 1.19 -4.66 13.83
CA LYS A 85 2.13 -3.94 14.69
C LYS A 85 1.53 -2.67 15.24
N GLU A 86 0.71 -2.01 14.45
CA GLU A 86 0.13 -0.74 14.86
C GLU A 86 -1.01 -0.89 15.82
N ASN A 87 -1.52 -2.09 15.96
CA ASN A 87 -2.69 -2.31 16.77
C ASN A 87 -2.39 -3.33 17.87
N PRO A 88 -1.62 -2.93 18.85
CA PRO A 88 -1.18 -3.84 19.91
C PRO A 88 -2.32 -4.38 20.75
N ASP A 89 -3.48 -3.76 20.67
CA ASP A 89 -4.62 -4.20 21.46
C ASP A 89 -5.21 -5.49 20.99
N GLN A 90 -4.84 -5.91 19.81
CA GLN A 90 -5.49 -7.08 19.22
C GLN A 90 -5.26 -8.34 19.99
N GLU A 91 -4.13 -8.44 20.60
CA GLU A 91 -3.87 -9.63 21.36
C GLU A 91 -4.45 -9.55 22.76
N GLY A 92 -4.87 -8.38 23.13
CA GLY A 92 -5.41 -8.17 24.47
C GLY A 92 -6.70 -8.87 24.68
#